data_357c1492f4cc5b0e71326390587370a5
#
_entry.id   357c1492f4cc5b0e71326390587370a5
#
_cell.length_a   1.000
_cell.length_b   1.000
_cell.length_c   1.000
_cell.angle_alpha   90.00
_cell.angle_beta   90.00
_cell.angle_gamma   90.00
#
_symmetry.space_group_name_H-M   'P 1'
#
loop_
_entity.id
_entity.type
_entity.pdbx_description
1 polymer ?
#
loop_
_entity_poly.entity_id
_entity_poly.type
_entity_poly.pdbx_seq_one_letter_code
_entity_poly.pdbx_strand_id
1 'polypeptide(L)'
;MSDFLIFKSECQAGKGVFMFKYNKDVIPTDCEPGVTRKILCYSDDLMMCEITFKKGAKGNFHKHEHLQITYIAKGSFEFTIDGETKVVNQGDSVYMPSNSEHGVTCLEDGILVDVFNPMREDFLK
;
A
#
# COMPACT_ATOMS: atom_id res chain seq x y z
N MET A 1 -5.26 -4.46 29.57
CA MET A 1 -4.98 -5.03 28.95
C MET A 1 -4.50 -5.33 28.69
N SER A 2 -4.66 -5.23 28.55
CA SER A 2 -4.16 -5.88 27.82
C SER A 2 -3.84 -6.24 27.56
N ASP A 3 -4.04 -6.37 27.74
CA ASP A 3 -3.76 -7.10 27.08
C ASP A 3 -4.09 -7.39 26.86
N PHE A 4 -4.58 -7.27 26.97
CA PHE A 4 -4.85 -7.85 26.31
C PHE A 4 -4.87 -7.66 25.87
N LEU A 5 -5.12 -7.25 25.94
CA LEU A 5 -5.01 -7.36 25.11
C LEU A 5 -4.38 -7.41 24.64
N ILE A 6 -4.13 -7.45 24.99
CA ILE A 6 -3.63 -7.81 24.32
C ILE A 6 -3.58 -8.18 23.95
N PHE A 7 -4.00 -8.34 23.80
CA PHE A 7 -4.05 -8.98 22.99
C PHE A 7 -4.44 -8.76 22.50
N LYS A 8 -4.76 -8.29 22.56
CA LYS A 8 -5.23 -8.27 21.90
C LYS A 8 -4.93 -7.90 21.09
N SER A 9 -4.67 -7.61 20.86
CA SER A 9 -4.31 -7.52 19.98
C SER A 9 -4.10 -7.88 19.27
N GLU A 10 -3.98 -8.29 19.23
CA GLU A 10 -3.84 -8.82 18.24
C GLU A 10 -4.76 -9.15 17.63
N CYS A 11 -5.59 -8.80 17.60
CA CYS A 11 -6.33 -9.13 17.04
C CYS A 11 -7.26 -9.24 17.02
N GLN A 12 -8.04 -8.87 17.02
CA GLN A 12 -8.83 -9.13 16.71
C GLN A 12 -9.66 -8.82 16.18
N ALA A 13 -10.20 -7.99 16.24
CA ALA A 13 -11.01 -7.87 15.66
C ALA A 13 -11.39 -8.50 14.98
N GLY A 14 -11.79 -8.16 15.24
CA GLY A 14 -11.80 -8.95 14.84
C GLY A 14 -10.69 -9.09 14.69
N LYS A 15 -10.46 -9.63 15.08
CA LYS A 15 -9.36 -10.24 14.85
C LYS A 15 -8.33 -9.50 14.17
N GLY A 16 -7.16 -9.50 14.50
CA GLY A 16 -6.05 -8.95 13.78
C GLY A 16 -6.03 -7.43 13.66
N VAL A 17 -6.93 -6.74 14.34
CA VAL A 17 -6.97 -5.29 14.27
C VAL A 17 -6.06 -4.69 15.31
N PHE A 18 -5.13 -3.85 14.87
CA PHE A 18 -4.21 -3.13 15.73
C PHE A 18 -4.50 -1.64 15.62
N MET A 19 -4.68 -0.98 16.76
CA MET A 19 -4.85 0.47 16.77
C MET A 19 -3.53 1.19 16.49
N PHE A 20 -2.42 0.57 16.88
CA PHE A 20 -1.10 1.14 16.69
C PHE A 20 -0.20 0.08 16.05
N LYS A 21 0.60 0.50 15.08
CA LYS A 21 1.56 -0.38 14.43
C LYS A 21 2.80 0.44 14.14
N TYR A 22 3.94 -0.01 14.65
CA TYR A 22 5.19 0.71 14.46
C TYR A 22 5.91 0.20 13.24
N ASN A 23 6.26 1.09 12.33
CA ASN A 23 6.88 0.74 11.05
C ASN A 23 8.10 -0.16 11.23
N LYS A 24 8.93 0.14 12.24
CA LYS A 24 10.16 -0.62 12.48
C LYS A 24 9.91 -2.08 12.82
N ASP A 25 8.70 -2.41 13.27
CA ASP A 25 8.34 -3.77 13.67
C ASP A 25 7.64 -4.54 12.56
N VAL A 26 7.33 -3.88 11.44
CA VAL A 26 6.63 -4.52 10.34
C VAL A 26 7.65 -5.16 9.40
N ILE A 27 7.47 -6.45 9.13
CA ILE A 27 8.37 -7.19 8.25
C ILE A 27 7.93 -6.95 6.81
N PRO A 28 8.83 -6.46 5.94
CA PRO A 28 8.46 -6.22 4.55
C PRO A 28 8.32 -7.54 3.78
N THR A 29 7.45 -7.53 2.79
CA THR A 29 7.28 -8.63 1.85
C THR A 29 7.87 -8.21 0.50
N ASP A 30 8.67 -9.07 -0.10
CA ASP A 30 9.19 -8.82 -1.45
C ASP A 30 8.05 -9.00 -2.45
N CYS A 31 7.95 -8.05 -3.37
CA CYS A 31 6.94 -8.08 -4.44
C CYS A 31 7.65 -8.27 -5.78
N GLU A 32 7.61 -7.29 -6.68
CA GLU A 32 8.41 -7.33 -7.90
C GLU A 32 9.86 -6.98 -7.57
N PRO A 33 10.80 -7.23 -8.51
CA PRO A 33 12.19 -6.83 -8.29
C PRO A 33 12.30 -5.34 -7.93
N GLY A 34 12.97 -5.06 -6.82
CA GLY A 34 13.15 -3.70 -6.36
C GLY A 34 11.95 -3.10 -5.63
N VAL A 35 10.93 -3.91 -5.33
CA VAL A 35 9.72 -3.43 -4.67
C VAL A 35 9.45 -4.26 -3.44
N THR A 36 9.27 -3.60 -2.28
CA THR A 36 8.87 -4.27 -1.05
C THR A 36 7.64 -3.59 -0.48
N ARG A 37 6.83 -4.35 0.25
CA ARG A 37 5.58 -3.86 0.82
C ARG A 37 5.52 -4.15 2.31
N LYS A 38 5.12 -3.14 3.07
CA LYS A 38 4.76 -3.31 4.48
C LYS A 38 3.28 -3.05 4.62
N ILE A 39 2.58 -3.96 5.28
CA ILE A 39 1.18 -3.75 5.62
C ILE A 39 1.14 -3.05 6.96
N LEU A 40 0.60 -1.83 6.97
CA LEU A 40 0.47 -1.04 8.19
C LEU A 40 -0.88 -1.33 8.83
N CYS A 41 -1.51 -0.35 9.48
CA CYS A 41 -2.81 -0.59 10.12
C CYS A 41 -3.88 -0.94 9.09
N TYR A 42 -4.76 -1.86 9.45
CA TYR A 42 -5.89 -2.20 8.60
C TYR A 42 -7.05 -2.74 9.44
N SER A 43 -8.21 -2.73 8.83
CA SER A 43 -9.42 -3.38 9.31
C SER A 43 -10.09 -4.01 8.11
N ASP A 44 -11.29 -4.55 8.27
CA ASP A 44 -12.02 -5.10 7.12
C ASP A 44 -12.29 -4.03 6.05
N ASP A 45 -12.45 -2.78 6.48
CA ASP A 45 -12.87 -1.69 5.59
C ASP A 45 -11.73 -0.89 5.00
N LEU A 46 -10.59 -0.88 5.64
CA LEU A 46 -9.46 -0.03 5.23
C LEU A 46 -8.15 -0.76 5.44
N MET A 47 -7.20 -0.50 4.55
CA MET A 47 -5.84 -1.01 4.71
C MET A 47 -4.86 0.03 4.22
N MET A 48 -3.82 0.27 5.02
CA MET A 48 -2.72 1.14 4.61
C MET A 48 -1.48 0.29 4.39
N CYS A 49 -0.81 0.51 3.25
CA CYS A 49 0.44 -0.17 2.92
C CYS A 49 1.50 0.85 2.55
N GLU A 50 2.74 0.54 2.89
CA GLU A 50 3.89 1.34 2.51
C GLU A 50 4.72 0.51 1.52
N ILE A 51 4.91 1.04 0.33
CA ILE A 51 5.59 0.32 -0.75
C ILE A 51 6.87 1.07 -1.07
N THR A 52 8.01 0.39 -0.93
CA THR A 52 9.31 0.97 -1.22
C THR A 52 9.79 0.50 -2.58
N PHE A 53 10.20 1.44 -3.41
CA PHE A 53 10.66 1.17 -4.77
C PHE A 53 12.08 1.66 -4.95
N LYS A 54 12.88 0.84 -5.64
CA LYS A 54 14.16 1.30 -6.16
C LYS A 54 13.94 1.92 -7.52
N LYS A 55 14.79 2.89 -7.88
CA LYS A 55 14.75 3.52 -9.20
C LYS A 55 14.70 2.46 -10.30
N GLY A 56 13.77 2.61 -11.23
CA GLY A 56 13.57 1.69 -12.35
C GLY A 56 12.64 0.54 -12.05
N ALA A 57 12.29 0.31 -10.79
CA ALA A 57 11.39 -0.77 -10.43
C ALA A 57 9.96 -0.44 -10.86
N LYS A 58 9.16 -1.46 -11.05
CA LYS A 58 7.80 -1.32 -11.58
C LYS A 58 6.79 -2.05 -10.73
N GLY A 59 5.61 -1.42 -10.59
CA GLY A 59 4.42 -2.11 -10.16
C GLY A 59 3.67 -2.50 -11.42
N ASN A 60 3.51 -3.79 -11.66
CA ASN A 60 2.92 -4.28 -12.90
C ASN A 60 1.49 -3.81 -13.08
N PHE A 61 1.07 -3.67 -14.34
CA PHE A 61 -0.31 -3.31 -14.65
C PHE A 61 -1.25 -4.36 -14.13
N HIS A 62 -2.28 -3.91 -13.42
CA HIS A 62 -3.32 -4.78 -12.88
C HIS A 62 -4.55 -3.94 -12.57
N LYS A 63 -5.62 -4.62 -12.20
CA LYS A 63 -6.83 -3.95 -11.71
C LYS A 63 -7.45 -4.78 -10.61
N HIS A 64 -8.17 -4.12 -9.74
CA HIS A 64 -8.85 -4.75 -8.62
C HIS A 64 -10.12 -3.96 -8.30
N GLU A 65 -11.06 -4.61 -7.65
CA GLU A 65 -12.32 -3.96 -7.30
C GLU A 65 -12.18 -2.95 -6.18
N HIS A 66 -11.09 -3.04 -5.41
CA HIS A 66 -10.83 -2.13 -4.31
C HIS A 66 -10.64 -0.71 -4.80
N LEU A 67 -11.17 0.26 -4.06
CA LEU A 67 -10.79 1.66 -4.26
C LEU A 67 -9.40 1.85 -3.70
N GLN A 68 -8.63 2.74 -4.30
CA GLN A 68 -7.27 2.98 -3.85
C GLN A 68 -6.91 4.47 -3.97
N ILE A 69 -6.28 4.99 -2.92
CA ILE A 69 -5.62 6.30 -2.99
C ILE A 69 -4.16 6.05 -2.65
N THR A 70 -3.28 6.66 -3.42
CA THR A 70 -1.84 6.56 -3.21
C THR A 70 -1.26 7.93 -2.97
N TYR A 71 -0.48 8.06 -1.91
CA TYR A 71 0.28 9.28 -1.59
C TYR A 71 1.75 9.01 -1.88
N ILE A 72 2.40 9.94 -2.59
CA ILE A 72 3.82 9.80 -2.90
C ILE A 72 4.60 10.40 -1.72
N ALA A 73 5.08 9.52 -0.84
CA ALA A 73 5.79 9.95 0.36
C ALA A 73 7.24 10.32 0.08
N LYS A 74 7.81 9.79 -1.00
CA LYS A 74 9.20 10.05 -1.37
C LYS A 74 9.39 9.70 -2.84
N GLY A 75 10.24 10.46 -3.54
CA GLY A 75 10.67 10.11 -4.88
C GLY A 75 9.75 10.62 -5.98
N SER A 76 9.88 10.01 -7.14
CA SER A 76 9.16 10.40 -8.35
C SER A 76 8.73 9.15 -9.09
N PHE A 77 7.50 9.15 -9.61
CA PHE A 77 6.90 7.99 -10.24
C PHE A 77 6.12 8.38 -11.48
N GLU A 78 6.10 7.46 -12.45
CA GLU A 78 5.24 7.59 -13.61
C GLU A 78 4.08 6.62 -13.43
N PHE A 79 2.88 7.15 -13.29
CA PHE A 79 1.65 6.37 -13.14
C PHE A 79 0.87 6.34 -14.43
N THR A 80 0.33 5.17 -14.76
CA THR A 80 -0.61 5.02 -15.86
C THR A 80 -1.91 4.50 -15.27
N ILE A 81 -3.01 5.21 -15.50
CA ILE A 81 -4.34 4.81 -15.04
C ILE A 81 -5.28 4.89 -16.22
N ASP A 82 -5.86 3.73 -16.60
CA ASP A 82 -6.79 3.63 -17.74
C ASP A 82 -6.23 4.32 -18.98
N GLY A 83 -4.93 4.11 -19.24
CA GLY A 83 -4.28 4.63 -20.44
C GLY A 83 -3.73 6.04 -20.32
N GLU A 84 -4.01 6.74 -19.23
CA GLU A 84 -3.47 8.08 -19.03
C GLU A 84 -2.22 8.02 -18.17
N THR A 85 -1.11 8.56 -18.67
CA THR A 85 0.19 8.51 -18.00
C THR A 85 0.60 9.90 -17.54
N LYS A 86 0.98 10.01 -16.27
CA LYS A 86 1.48 11.26 -15.70
C LYS A 86 2.60 10.99 -14.71
N VAL A 87 3.48 11.97 -14.55
CA VAL A 87 4.53 11.93 -13.54
C VAL A 87 4.01 12.61 -12.28
N VAL A 88 4.23 11.95 -11.15
CA VAL A 88 3.88 12.49 -9.84
C VAL A 88 5.10 12.45 -8.95
N ASN A 89 5.18 13.40 -8.02
CA ASN A 89 6.34 13.60 -7.17
C ASN A 89 5.95 13.62 -5.71
N GLN A 90 6.94 13.64 -4.86
CA GLN A 90 6.72 13.70 -3.40
C GLN A 90 5.66 14.75 -3.07
N GLY A 91 4.65 14.34 -2.30
CA GLY A 91 3.56 15.22 -1.88
C GLY A 91 2.31 15.12 -2.74
N ASP A 92 2.43 14.52 -3.92
CA ASP A 92 1.27 14.35 -4.82
C ASP A 92 0.47 13.11 -4.43
N SER A 93 -0.73 13.01 -4.96
CA SER A 93 -1.58 11.84 -4.71
C SER A 93 -2.30 11.41 -6.00
N VAL A 94 -2.70 10.15 -6.01
CA VAL A 94 -3.35 9.53 -7.16
C VAL A 94 -4.56 8.75 -6.67
N TYR A 95 -5.68 8.87 -7.37
CA TYR A 95 -6.88 8.08 -7.07
C TYR A 95 -7.09 7.04 -8.16
N MET A 96 -7.29 5.80 -7.75
CA MET A 96 -7.56 4.69 -8.66
C MET A 96 -8.97 4.16 -8.39
N PRO A 97 -9.92 4.46 -9.27
CA PRO A 97 -11.29 3.94 -9.11
C PRO A 97 -11.31 2.41 -9.17
N SER A 98 -12.40 1.83 -8.66
CA SER A 98 -12.62 0.39 -8.74
C SER A 98 -12.46 -0.11 -10.17
N ASN A 99 -11.68 -1.18 -10.32
CA ASN A 99 -11.44 -1.87 -11.61
C ASN A 99 -10.74 -1.03 -12.68
N SER A 100 -10.13 0.10 -12.31
CA SER A 100 -9.30 0.83 -13.26
C SER A 100 -7.97 0.08 -13.40
N GLU A 101 -7.51 -0.05 -14.65
CA GLU A 101 -6.22 -0.68 -14.90
C GLU A 101 -5.12 0.34 -14.61
N HIS A 102 -4.15 -0.04 -13.79
CA HIS A 102 -3.10 0.89 -13.43
C HIS A 102 -1.76 0.19 -13.23
N GLY A 103 -0.71 0.95 -13.41
CA GLY A 103 0.66 0.50 -13.18
C GLY A 103 1.54 1.69 -12.90
N VAL A 104 2.75 1.42 -12.46
CA VAL A 104 3.67 2.48 -12.03
C VAL A 104 5.11 2.11 -12.34
N THR A 105 5.91 3.10 -12.68
CA THR A 105 7.36 2.96 -12.83
C THR A 105 8.01 3.97 -11.90
N CYS A 106 8.97 3.51 -11.11
CA CYS A 106 9.70 4.39 -10.19
C CYS A 106 10.82 5.09 -10.94
N LEU A 107 10.80 6.42 -10.92
CA LEU A 107 11.80 7.23 -11.63
C LEU A 107 12.96 7.62 -10.71
N GLU A 108 12.70 7.76 -9.41
CA GLU A 108 13.71 8.03 -8.38
C GLU A 108 13.34 7.19 -7.17
N ASP A 109 14.32 6.62 -6.47
CA ASP A 109 14.07 5.83 -5.27
C ASP A 109 12.95 6.47 -4.46
N GLY A 110 11.92 5.70 -4.15
CA GLY A 110 10.74 6.30 -3.57
C GLY A 110 9.91 5.39 -2.69
N ILE A 111 8.90 6.01 -2.11
CA ILE A 111 7.96 5.35 -1.21
C ILE A 111 6.56 5.82 -1.57
N LEU A 112 5.68 4.85 -1.78
CA LEU A 112 4.25 5.10 -1.96
C LEU A 112 3.53 4.64 -0.70
N VAL A 113 2.50 5.38 -0.32
CA VAL A 113 1.58 4.95 0.73
C VAL A 113 0.24 4.72 0.07
N ASP A 114 -0.20 3.46 0.07
CA ASP A 114 -1.46 3.04 -0.54
C ASP A 114 -2.52 2.87 0.54
N VAL A 115 -3.71 3.37 0.28
CA VAL A 115 -4.88 3.14 1.14
C VAL A 115 -5.96 2.46 0.30
N PHE A 116 -6.43 1.32 0.78
CA PHE A 116 -7.44 0.51 0.07
C PHE A 116 -8.74 0.46 0.85
N ASN A 117 -9.85 0.41 0.13
CA ASN A 117 -11.18 0.15 0.68
C ASN A 117 -11.91 -0.80 -0.28
N PRO A 118 -12.31 -2.01 0.17
CA PRO A 118 -11.96 -2.60 1.47
C PRO A 118 -10.50 -3.05 1.52
N MET A 119 -10.12 -3.75 2.57
CA MET A 119 -8.75 -4.23 2.68
C MET A 119 -8.42 -5.24 1.58
N ARG A 120 -7.15 -5.31 1.24
CA ARG A 120 -6.63 -6.29 0.27
C ARG A 120 -6.42 -7.61 0.99
N GLU A 121 -7.46 -8.43 0.98
CA GLU A 121 -7.43 -9.73 1.65
C GLU A 121 -6.34 -10.63 1.06
N ASP A 122 -6.09 -10.47 -0.24
CA ASP A 122 -5.06 -11.24 -0.93
C ASP A 122 -3.66 -10.96 -0.40
N PHE A 123 -3.44 -9.78 0.21
CA PHE A 123 -2.13 -9.45 0.80
C PHE A 123 -1.89 -10.21 2.11
N LEU A 124 -2.92 -10.73 2.72
CA LEU A 124 -2.84 -11.39 4.03
C LEU A 124 -2.64 -12.90 3.92
N LYS A 125 -2.60 -13.44 2.74
CA LYS A 125 -2.47 -14.89 2.53
C LYS A 125 -1.02 -15.33 2.45
#